data_5cdfc3d7a98402e7f65e72d192080430
#
_entry.id   5cdfc3d7a98402e7f65e72d192080430
#
_cell.length_a   1.000
_cell.length_b   1.000
_cell.length_c   1.000
_cell.angle_alpha   90.00
_cell.angle_beta   90.00
_cell.angle_gamma   90.00
#
_symmetry.space_group_name_H-M   'P 1'
#
loop_
_entity.id
_entity.type
_entity.pdbx_description
1 polymer ?
#
loop_
_entity_poly.entity_id
_entity_poly.type
_entity_poly.pdbx_seq_one_letter_code
_entity_poly.pdbx_strand_id
1 'polypeptide(L)'
;MILYDLVAMQPQGNVKSHGGGTFAYIVFKRMVERQIHFCAFFDSTKYLDSEVFDLAEENGIKLYDISKTSFEDIINKLEKPLVYSILPKPYMCISKVIGTIHDCRELELENDLWEWRYGITLKSLIKKLYILFFNKHYLRRESSKLNNLLSNKNFSPTTITYYTKYKLICNFPKLDFSSIPVFPTPFTLSASVEACTNKEKYFLFVSGDRWLKNVLRGVVALDELFTCGYLNDFKVIITGLSNIDDYHYQVKNREKFACLGYVDNNKLQDLYKHAFAFVFPSLNEGFGIPPLEAMKYGTPVIASNKTAIPEVCGDAVLYINPFSIEDIKAKILMLSKEKDIYEELVEKGYKQYKTMANHCILKLDNYISFIVSHDV
;
A
#
# COMPACT_ATOMS: atom_id res chain seq x y z
N MET A 1 -12.81 24.21 -12.99
CA MET A 1 -11.40 23.87 -13.35
C MET A 1 -10.80 22.98 -12.25
N ILE A 2 -10.08 21.89 -12.62
CA ILE A 2 -9.45 20.97 -11.67
C ILE A 2 -8.00 21.39 -11.43
N LEU A 3 -7.55 21.38 -10.17
CA LEU A 3 -6.17 21.57 -9.75
C LEU A 3 -5.65 20.26 -9.14
N TYR A 4 -4.76 19.59 -9.87
CA TYR A 4 -4.24 18.27 -9.54
C TYR A 4 -3.04 18.35 -8.57
N ASP A 5 -3.00 17.52 -7.53
CA ASP A 5 -1.90 17.43 -6.56
C ASP A 5 -0.79 16.47 -7.01
N LEU A 6 0.28 16.98 -7.61
CA LEU A 6 1.49 16.21 -7.94
C LEU A 6 2.42 16.04 -6.72
N VAL A 7 2.25 16.80 -5.64
CA VAL A 7 3.05 16.64 -4.41
C VAL A 7 2.83 15.23 -3.81
N ALA A 8 1.65 14.67 -4.07
CA ALA A 8 1.35 13.28 -3.67
C ALA A 8 2.22 12.23 -4.36
N MET A 9 2.84 12.55 -5.52
CA MET A 9 3.78 11.66 -6.23
C MET A 9 5.21 11.82 -5.73
N GLN A 10 5.52 12.94 -5.09
CA GLN A 10 6.87 13.28 -4.68
C GLN A 10 7.30 12.52 -3.42
N PRO A 11 8.63 12.34 -3.19
CA PRO A 11 9.15 11.65 -2.03
C PRO A 11 8.58 12.18 -0.71
N GLN A 12 8.21 11.27 0.18
CA GLN A 12 7.77 11.59 1.53
C GLN A 12 8.78 11.10 2.56
N GLY A 13 9.49 12.02 3.21
CA GLY A 13 10.60 11.70 4.09
C GLY A 13 11.73 11.00 3.33
N ASN A 14 12.17 9.83 3.80
CA ASN A 14 13.26 9.05 3.18
C ASN A 14 12.77 8.06 2.10
N VAL A 15 11.47 8.01 1.81
CA VAL A 15 10.88 7.05 0.87
C VAL A 15 10.77 7.68 -0.52
N LYS A 16 11.55 7.18 -1.48
CA LYS A 16 11.57 7.67 -2.87
C LYS A 16 10.27 7.37 -3.64
N SER A 17 9.65 6.23 -3.38
CA SER A 17 8.40 5.80 -4.03
C SER A 17 7.47 5.16 -3.01
N HIS A 18 6.17 5.42 -3.10
CA HIS A 18 5.15 4.85 -2.22
C HIS A 18 3.84 4.60 -2.98
N GLY A 19 3.01 3.67 -2.48
CA GLY A 19 1.78 3.24 -3.16
C GLY A 19 0.81 4.38 -3.51
N GLY A 20 0.71 5.41 -2.65
CA GLY A 20 -0.09 6.61 -2.95
C GLY A 20 0.46 7.41 -4.13
N GLY A 21 1.79 7.51 -4.26
CA GLY A 21 2.44 8.18 -5.40
C GLY A 21 2.18 7.44 -6.72
N THR A 22 2.27 6.11 -6.71
CA THR A 22 1.93 5.28 -7.88
C THR A 22 0.46 5.43 -8.26
N PHE A 23 -0.44 5.46 -7.30
CA PHE A 23 -1.86 5.71 -7.56
C PHE A 23 -2.06 7.09 -8.21
N ALA A 24 -1.47 8.14 -7.62
CA ALA A 24 -1.54 9.48 -8.18
C ALA A 24 -1.05 9.52 -9.64
N TYR A 25 0.08 8.89 -9.94
CA TYR A 25 0.62 8.82 -11.29
C TYR A 25 -0.34 8.14 -12.28
N ILE A 26 -0.94 7.00 -11.90
CA ILE A 26 -1.88 6.28 -12.77
C ILE A 26 -3.13 7.12 -13.06
N VAL A 27 -3.68 7.82 -12.06
CA VAL A 27 -4.83 8.72 -12.25
C VAL A 27 -4.44 9.91 -13.14
N PHE A 28 -3.29 10.53 -12.89
CA PHE A 28 -2.77 11.62 -13.72
C PHE A 28 -2.67 11.21 -15.19
N LYS A 29 -1.95 10.12 -15.47
CA LYS A 29 -1.78 9.58 -16.82
C LYS A 29 -3.14 9.29 -17.49
N ARG A 30 -4.08 8.70 -16.74
CA ARG A 30 -5.40 8.38 -17.28
C ARG A 30 -6.23 9.64 -17.57
N MET A 31 -6.11 10.70 -16.76
CA MET A 31 -6.73 12.00 -17.05
C MET A 31 -6.17 12.63 -18.33
N VAL A 32 -4.84 12.55 -18.54
CA VAL A 32 -4.18 12.98 -19.78
C VAL A 32 -4.70 12.17 -20.97
N GLU A 33 -4.71 10.85 -20.92
CA GLU A 33 -5.21 9.96 -21.97
C GLU A 33 -6.68 10.28 -22.35
N ARG A 34 -7.50 10.66 -21.38
CA ARG A 34 -8.90 11.07 -21.60
C ARG A 34 -9.07 12.51 -22.01
N GLN A 35 -7.98 13.25 -22.24
CA GLN A 35 -7.98 14.67 -22.62
C GLN A 35 -8.80 15.56 -21.65
N ILE A 36 -8.77 15.22 -20.36
CA ILE A 36 -9.40 16.07 -19.34
C ILE A 36 -8.59 17.35 -19.18
N HIS A 37 -9.26 18.49 -19.19
CA HIS A 37 -8.62 19.77 -18.98
C HIS A 37 -8.41 20.07 -17.49
N PHE A 38 -7.15 20.20 -17.06
CA PHE A 38 -6.79 20.50 -15.67
C PHE A 38 -5.43 21.22 -15.61
N CYS A 39 -5.12 21.79 -14.47
CA CYS A 39 -3.78 22.25 -14.11
C CYS A 39 -3.29 21.48 -12.89
N ALA A 40 -2.00 21.59 -12.56
CA ALA A 40 -1.44 20.84 -11.46
C ALA A 40 -0.47 21.68 -10.63
N PHE A 41 -0.22 21.26 -9.38
CA PHE A 41 0.79 21.88 -8.52
C PHE A 41 1.79 20.85 -7.98
N PHE A 42 3.01 21.29 -7.77
CA PHE A 42 4.13 20.48 -7.29
C PHE A 42 5.06 21.33 -6.40
N ASP A 43 6.04 20.70 -5.78
CA ASP A 43 7.06 21.34 -4.94
C ASP A 43 8.43 21.13 -5.58
N SER A 44 9.00 22.18 -6.21
CA SER A 44 10.29 22.07 -6.93
C SER A 44 11.49 21.78 -6.01
N THR A 45 11.33 21.84 -4.69
CA THR A 45 12.37 21.44 -3.74
C THR A 45 12.49 19.92 -3.58
N LYS A 46 11.56 19.15 -4.16
CA LYS A 46 11.51 17.69 -4.10
C LYS A 46 11.56 17.09 -5.50
N TYR A 47 12.09 15.88 -5.57
CA TYR A 47 12.13 15.13 -6.82
C TYR A 47 10.70 14.87 -7.35
N LEU A 48 10.51 15.08 -8.63
CA LEU A 48 9.36 14.61 -9.41
C LEU A 48 9.92 13.98 -10.68
N ASP A 49 9.33 12.89 -11.14
CA ASP A 49 9.79 12.17 -12.33
C ASP A 49 9.69 13.06 -13.57
N SER A 50 10.73 13.02 -14.44
CA SER A 50 10.77 13.77 -15.69
C SER A 50 9.61 13.41 -16.62
N GLU A 51 9.18 12.15 -16.64
CA GLU A 51 8.02 11.70 -17.42
C GLU A 51 6.75 12.51 -17.11
N VAL A 52 6.57 12.93 -15.84
CA VAL A 52 5.42 13.75 -15.45
C VAL A 52 5.51 15.17 -16.03
N PHE A 53 6.72 15.75 -16.08
CA PHE A 53 6.94 17.05 -16.69
C PHE A 53 6.73 16.99 -18.21
N ASP A 54 7.29 15.96 -18.86
CA ASP A 54 7.18 15.75 -20.31
C ASP A 54 5.70 15.59 -20.72
N LEU A 55 4.95 14.74 -20.00
CA LEU A 55 3.51 14.58 -20.20
C LEU A 55 2.72 15.86 -19.97
N ALA A 56 3.10 16.67 -18.97
CA ALA A 56 2.42 17.93 -18.70
C ALA A 56 2.68 18.95 -19.82
N GLU A 57 3.90 19.06 -20.32
CA GLU A 57 4.29 19.97 -21.40
C GLU A 57 3.61 19.59 -22.72
N GLU A 58 3.70 18.32 -23.12
CA GLU A 58 3.09 17.78 -24.33
C GLU A 58 1.56 18.00 -24.40
N ASN A 59 0.90 18.00 -23.23
CA ASN A 59 -0.56 18.16 -23.15
C ASN A 59 -1.03 19.56 -22.69
N GLY A 60 -0.11 20.52 -22.62
CA GLY A 60 -0.42 21.90 -22.25
C GLY A 60 -0.95 22.08 -20.83
N ILE A 61 -0.59 21.17 -19.90
CA ILE A 61 -0.99 21.20 -18.50
C ILE A 61 -0.15 22.24 -17.77
N LYS A 62 -0.80 23.28 -17.24
CA LYS A 62 -0.11 24.34 -16.49
C LYS A 62 0.30 23.85 -15.11
N LEU A 63 1.59 23.97 -14.82
CA LEU A 63 2.19 23.59 -13.53
C LEU A 63 2.41 24.82 -12.64
N TYR A 64 2.07 24.68 -11.36
CA TYR A 64 2.27 25.69 -10.32
C TYR A 64 3.22 25.15 -9.25
N ASP A 65 4.27 25.93 -8.94
CA ASP A 65 5.27 25.57 -7.93
C ASP A 65 4.92 26.17 -6.57
N ILE A 66 4.51 25.32 -5.63
CA ILE A 66 4.15 25.74 -4.27
C ILE A 66 5.34 26.14 -3.39
N SER A 67 6.56 25.90 -3.85
CA SER A 67 7.76 26.43 -3.18
C SER A 67 8.03 27.89 -3.49
N LYS A 68 7.46 28.42 -4.60
CA LYS A 68 7.63 29.79 -5.08
C LYS A 68 6.39 30.66 -4.89
N THR A 69 5.22 30.04 -4.94
CA THR A 69 3.92 30.73 -4.83
C THR A 69 3.09 30.03 -3.77
N SER A 70 2.49 30.76 -2.84
CA SER A 70 1.68 30.12 -1.81
C SER A 70 0.49 29.37 -2.43
N PHE A 71 0.09 28.27 -1.78
CA PHE A 71 -1.07 27.50 -2.23
C PHE A 71 -2.35 28.36 -2.28
N GLU A 72 -2.51 29.28 -1.33
CA GLU A 72 -3.63 30.23 -1.26
C GLU A 72 -3.66 31.19 -2.46
N ASP A 73 -2.49 31.70 -2.87
CA ASP A 73 -2.39 32.57 -4.06
C ASP A 73 -2.76 31.83 -5.35
N ILE A 74 -2.35 30.56 -5.45
CA ILE A 74 -2.71 29.70 -6.57
C ILE A 74 -4.22 29.48 -6.61
N ILE A 75 -4.86 29.17 -5.49
CA ILE A 75 -6.29 28.98 -5.38
C ILE A 75 -7.07 30.26 -5.75
N ASN A 76 -6.62 31.43 -5.28
CA ASN A 76 -7.24 32.71 -5.59
C ASN A 76 -7.09 33.08 -7.07
N LYS A 77 -5.91 32.84 -7.66
CA LYS A 77 -5.62 33.05 -9.08
C LYS A 77 -6.49 32.18 -10.00
N LEU A 78 -6.85 31.00 -9.56
CA LEU A 78 -7.69 30.05 -10.29
C LEU A 78 -9.18 30.13 -9.92
N GLU A 79 -9.58 31.15 -9.15
CA GLU A 79 -10.95 31.39 -8.75
C GLU A 79 -11.60 30.19 -8.02
N LYS A 80 -10.84 29.63 -7.06
CA LYS A 80 -11.23 28.47 -6.23
C LYS A 80 -11.53 27.20 -7.05
N PRO A 81 -10.54 26.64 -7.73
CA PRO A 81 -10.70 25.43 -8.52
C PRO A 81 -11.06 24.23 -7.62
N LEU A 82 -11.60 23.17 -8.21
CA LEU A 82 -11.70 21.87 -7.55
C LEU A 82 -10.29 21.28 -7.36
N VAL A 83 -9.87 21.08 -6.12
CA VAL A 83 -8.59 20.41 -5.81
C VAL A 83 -8.79 18.91 -5.78
N TYR A 84 -7.96 18.17 -6.51
CA TYR A 84 -7.90 16.72 -6.42
C TYR A 84 -6.58 16.27 -5.80
N SER A 85 -6.64 15.49 -4.74
CA SER A 85 -5.46 14.96 -4.04
C SER A 85 -5.64 13.51 -3.58
N ILE A 86 -4.67 12.67 -3.90
CA ILE A 86 -4.58 11.31 -3.37
C ILE A 86 -4.15 11.28 -1.88
N LEU A 87 -3.47 12.33 -1.43
CA LEU A 87 -3.02 12.48 -0.05
C LEU A 87 -3.46 13.83 0.52
N PRO A 88 -4.76 14.03 0.74
CA PRO A 88 -5.33 15.34 1.07
C PRO A 88 -4.76 15.91 2.37
N LYS A 89 -4.57 17.22 2.40
CA LYS A 89 -4.11 17.97 3.57
C LYS A 89 -5.16 19.01 3.97
N PRO A 90 -5.32 19.30 5.27
CA PRO A 90 -6.32 20.25 5.75
C PRO A 90 -6.24 21.64 5.12
N TYR A 91 -5.03 22.13 4.78
CA TYR A 91 -4.83 23.46 4.15
C TYR A 91 -5.44 23.54 2.76
N MET A 92 -5.64 22.40 2.07
CA MET A 92 -6.28 22.39 0.73
C MET A 92 -7.76 22.75 0.79
N CYS A 93 -8.40 22.60 1.94
CA CYS A 93 -9.85 22.83 2.11
C CYS A 93 -10.28 24.30 2.11
N ILE A 94 -9.42 25.23 1.72
CA ILE A 94 -9.79 26.60 1.34
C ILE A 94 -10.58 26.65 0.02
N SER A 95 -10.52 25.57 -0.77
CA SER A 95 -11.34 25.30 -1.94
C SER A 95 -12.08 23.96 -1.78
N LYS A 96 -12.94 23.57 -2.74
CA LYS A 96 -13.51 22.22 -2.78
C LYS A 96 -12.39 21.22 -3.02
N VAL A 97 -12.37 20.12 -2.26
CA VAL A 97 -11.33 19.07 -2.35
C VAL A 97 -11.99 17.70 -2.49
N ILE A 98 -11.61 16.95 -3.51
CA ILE A 98 -11.80 15.50 -3.54
C ILE A 98 -10.50 14.86 -3.07
N GLY A 99 -10.56 14.03 -2.03
CA GLY A 99 -9.37 13.38 -1.48
C GLY A 99 -9.58 11.95 -1.07
N THR A 100 -8.54 11.13 -1.26
CA THR A 100 -8.58 9.69 -0.96
C THR A 100 -8.06 9.40 0.45
N ILE A 101 -8.84 8.68 1.23
CA ILE A 101 -8.41 8.08 2.50
C ILE A 101 -8.01 6.63 2.23
N HIS A 102 -6.72 6.35 2.31
CA HIS A 102 -6.16 5.04 1.96
C HIS A 102 -6.38 3.99 3.04
N ASP A 103 -6.22 4.38 4.29
CA ASP A 103 -6.36 3.50 5.45
C ASP A 103 -6.65 4.31 6.73
N CYS A 104 -6.96 3.59 7.80
CA CYS A 104 -7.15 4.14 9.13
C CYS A 104 -6.09 3.63 10.11
N ARG A 105 -4.88 3.31 9.63
CA ARG A 105 -3.83 2.65 10.43
C ARG A 105 -3.55 3.35 11.75
N GLU A 106 -3.56 4.67 11.78
CA GLU A 106 -3.28 5.45 12.99
C GLU A 106 -4.32 5.22 14.10
N LEU A 107 -5.52 4.71 13.73
CA LEU A 107 -6.61 4.40 14.66
C LEU A 107 -6.70 2.90 14.99
N GLU A 108 -5.97 2.05 14.27
CA GLU A 108 -6.11 0.60 14.31
C GLU A 108 -4.91 -0.13 14.89
N LEU A 109 -3.75 0.54 14.94
CA LEU A 109 -2.52 -0.10 15.39
C LEU A 109 -2.60 -0.43 16.87
N GLU A 110 -2.62 -1.72 17.15
CA GLU A 110 -2.41 -2.24 18.51
C GLU A 110 -0.94 -2.06 18.90
N ASN A 111 -0.68 -1.91 20.20
CA ASN A 111 0.68 -1.91 20.72
C ASN A 111 1.28 -3.29 20.54
N ASP A 112 2.23 -3.40 19.64
CA ASP A 112 2.93 -4.65 19.36
C ASP A 112 4.41 -4.54 19.77
N LEU A 113 4.79 -5.30 20.79
CA LEU A 113 6.16 -5.31 21.30
C LEU A 113 7.19 -5.80 20.25
N TRP A 114 6.76 -6.51 19.22
CA TRP A 114 7.63 -6.94 18.12
C TRP A 114 8.13 -5.76 17.28
N GLU A 115 7.45 -4.62 17.30
CA GLU A 115 7.96 -3.39 16.68
C GLU A 115 9.35 -3.00 17.19
N TRP A 116 9.66 -3.31 18.47
CA TRP A 116 10.95 -2.98 19.09
C TRP A 116 12.15 -3.74 18.48
N ARG A 117 11.88 -4.80 17.73
CA ARG A 117 12.91 -5.60 17.07
C ARG A 117 13.31 -5.09 15.69
N TYR A 118 12.62 -4.07 15.14
CA TYR A 118 12.89 -3.49 13.82
C TYR A 118 13.78 -2.24 13.88
N GLY A 119 14.80 -2.22 14.70
CA GLY A 119 15.68 -1.08 14.85
C GLY A 119 14.99 0.12 15.54
N ILE A 120 15.72 0.80 16.41
CA ILE A 120 15.16 1.89 17.21
C ILE A 120 16.05 3.12 17.08
N THR A 121 15.52 4.20 16.49
CA THR A 121 16.09 5.52 16.63
C THR A 121 15.59 6.16 17.93
N LEU A 122 16.35 7.08 18.52
CA LEU A 122 15.90 7.80 19.72
C LEU A 122 14.52 8.46 19.53
N LYS A 123 14.27 9.03 18.36
CA LYS A 123 12.98 9.64 18.02
C LYS A 123 11.85 8.61 17.97
N SER A 124 12.09 7.43 17.39
CA SER A 124 11.09 6.35 17.34
C SER A 124 10.86 5.75 18.73
N LEU A 125 11.90 5.65 19.56
CA LEU A 125 11.80 5.21 20.96
C LEU A 125 10.87 6.11 21.77
N ILE A 126 11.09 7.43 21.70
CA ILE A 126 10.24 8.41 22.40
C ILE A 126 8.78 8.29 21.92
N LYS A 127 8.55 8.19 20.61
CA LYS A 127 7.19 7.99 20.05
C LYS A 127 6.56 6.69 20.56
N LYS A 128 7.30 5.58 20.57
CA LYS A 128 6.81 4.28 21.05
C LYS A 128 6.46 4.31 22.54
N LEU A 129 7.33 4.87 23.37
CA LEU A 129 7.06 5.06 24.81
C LEU A 129 5.82 5.92 25.02
N TYR A 130 5.68 7.02 24.26
CA TYR A 130 4.49 7.86 24.33
C TYR A 130 3.22 7.09 23.97
N ILE A 131 3.24 6.29 22.89
CA ILE A 131 2.08 5.45 22.51
C ILE A 131 1.80 4.40 23.60
N LEU A 132 2.84 3.77 24.16
CA LEU A 132 2.68 2.74 25.19
C LEU A 132 1.99 3.27 26.45
N PHE A 133 2.41 4.43 26.94
CA PHE A 133 1.88 5.00 28.20
C PHE A 133 0.65 5.89 27.99
N PHE A 134 0.50 6.51 26.82
CA PHE A 134 -0.53 7.51 26.52
C PHE A 134 -1.37 7.13 25.29
N ASN A 135 -1.60 5.84 25.04
CA ASN A 135 -2.29 5.35 23.84
C ASN A 135 -3.64 6.06 23.61
N LYS A 136 -4.48 6.18 24.64
CA LYS A 136 -5.78 6.88 24.50
C LYS A 136 -5.64 8.34 24.06
N HIS A 137 -4.60 9.03 24.53
CA HIS A 137 -4.33 10.40 24.14
C HIS A 137 -3.82 10.47 22.69
N TYR A 138 -2.91 9.56 22.31
CA TYR A 138 -2.42 9.44 20.93
C TYR A 138 -3.58 9.19 19.95
N LEU A 139 -4.42 8.18 20.23
CA LEU A 139 -5.57 7.86 19.40
C LEU A 139 -6.57 9.02 19.28
N ARG A 140 -6.86 9.72 20.38
CA ARG A 140 -7.72 10.91 20.34
C ARG A 140 -7.15 12.01 19.46
N ARG A 141 -5.85 12.25 19.54
CA ARG A 141 -5.17 13.26 18.72
C ARG A 141 -5.23 12.91 17.24
N GLU A 142 -4.92 11.67 16.86
CA GLU A 142 -4.96 11.24 15.45
C GLU A 142 -6.40 11.20 14.93
N SER A 143 -7.35 10.71 15.72
CA SER A 143 -8.78 10.78 15.42
C SER A 143 -9.27 12.22 15.22
N SER A 144 -8.82 13.16 16.05
CA SER A 144 -9.18 14.59 15.92
C SER A 144 -8.64 15.20 14.61
N LYS A 145 -7.41 14.87 14.21
CA LYS A 145 -6.85 15.34 12.94
C LYS A 145 -7.68 14.87 11.75
N LEU A 146 -8.01 13.58 11.73
CA LEU A 146 -8.81 13.00 10.65
C LEU A 146 -10.25 13.56 10.68
N ASN A 147 -10.84 13.69 11.85
CA ASN A 147 -12.16 14.29 12.03
C ASN A 147 -12.22 15.75 11.53
N ASN A 148 -11.19 16.54 11.79
CA ASN A 148 -11.11 17.92 11.29
C ASN A 148 -11.10 17.99 9.75
N LEU A 149 -10.44 17.04 9.09
CA LEU A 149 -10.48 16.95 7.63
C LEU A 149 -11.85 16.49 7.14
N LEU A 150 -12.38 15.39 7.70
CA LEU A 150 -13.65 14.79 7.30
C LEU A 150 -14.87 15.68 7.58
N SER A 151 -14.81 16.51 8.63
CA SER A 151 -15.90 17.45 8.98
C SER A 151 -15.86 18.76 8.19
N ASN A 152 -14.84 18.96 7.34
CA ASN A 152 -14.76 20.16 6.54
C ASN A 152 -15.76 20.08 5.38
N LYS A 153 -16.64 21.07 5.27
CA LYS A 153 -17.70 21.13 4.24
C LYS A 153 -17.18 21.15 2.80
N ASN A 154 -15.92 21.56 2.62
CA ASN A 154 -15.28 21.60 1.31
C ASN A 154 -14.56 20.29 0.96
N PHE A 155 -14.56 19.29 1.87
CA PHE A 155 -13.88 18.02 1.66
C PHE A 155 -14.86 16.92 1.28
N SER A 156 -14.63 16.29 0.13
CA SER A 156 -15.36 15.13 -0.36
C SER A 156 -14.44 13.91 -0.28
N PRO A 157 -14.56 13.04 0.75
CA PRO A 157 -13.72 11.88 0.90
C PRO A 157 -14.07 10.78 -0.10
N THR A 158 -13.03 10.09 -0.58
CA THR A 158 -13.15 8.81 -1.27
C THR A 158 -12.31 7.76 -0.52
N THR A 159 -12.58 6.49 -0.70
CA THR A 159 -11.79 5.40 -0.12
C THR A 159 -11.40 4.39 -1.18
N ILE A 160 -10.40 3.55 -0.87
CA ILE A 160 -9.88 2.56 -1.82
C ILE A 160 -10.43 1.15 -1.57
N THR A 161 -11.06 0.93 -0.42
CA THR A 161 -11.71 -0.35 -0.05
C THR A 161 -12.97 -0.09 0.76
N TYR A 162 -13.88 -1.05 0.74
CA TYR A 162 -15.04 -1.06 1.63
C TYR A 162 -14.60 -1.18 3.09
N TYR A 163 -13.52 -1.94 3.37
CA TYR A 163 -12.94 -2.01 4.69
C TYR A 163 -12.63 -0.61 5.23
N THR A 164 -11.87 0.21 4.49
CA THR A 164 -11.54 1.58 4.90
C THR A 164 -12.78 2.44 5.05
N LYS A 165 -13.74 2.35 4.10
CA LYS A 165 -15.02 3.06 4.17
C LYS A 165 -15.75 2.77 5.48
N TYR A 166 -16.01 1.50 5.78
CA TYR A 166 -16.77 1.13 6.98
C TYR A 166 -15.99 1.40 8.26
N LYS A 167 -14.68 1.39 8.20
CA LYS A 167 -13.83 1.78 9.33
C LYS A 167 -13.95 3.27 9.67
N LEU A 168 -13.98 4.13 8.65
CA LEU A 168 -14.27 5.56 8.83
C LEU A 168 -15.64 5.75 9.48
N ILE A 169 -16.64 5.07 8.99
CA ILE A 169 -18.01 5.08 9.51
C ILE A 169 -18.07 4.74 11.00
N CYS A 170 -17.45 3.65 11.40
CA CYS A 170 -17.45 3.21 12.79
C CYS A 170 -16.74 4.22 13.71
N ASN A 171 -15.71 4.90 13.24
CA ASN A 171 -14.95 5.87 14.03
C ASN A 171 -15.54 7.29 14.00
N PHE A 172 -16.30 7.63 12.95
CA PHE A 172 -16.86 8.97 12.73
C PHE A 172 -18.37 8.90 12.39
N PRO A 173 -19.24 8.55 13.35
CA PRO A 173 -20.66 8.25 13.09
C PRO A 173 -21.50 9.44 12.64
N LYS A 174 -20.93 10.66 12.61
CA LYS A 174 -21.60 11.87 12.08
C LYS A 174 -21.40 12.06 10.57
N LEU A 175 -20.57 11.23 9.94
CA LEU A 175 -20.36 11.29 8.49
C LEU A 175 -21.58 10.71 7.77
N ASP A 176 -21.95 11.33 6.65
CA ASP A 176 -22.90 10.72 5.72
C ASP A 176 -22.23 9.63 4.90
N PHE A 177 -22.65 8.41 5.09
CA PHE A 177 -22.04 7.19 4.52
C PHE A 177 -22.38 6.98 3.06
N SER A 178 -23.52 7.46 2.62
CA SER A 178 -23.93 7.34 1.22
C SER A 178 -22.99 8.14 0.32
N SER A 179 -22.38 9.19 0.87
CA SER A 179 -21.51 10.12 0.15
C SER A 179 -20.06 9.68 -0.02
N ILE A 180 -19.62 8.56 0.57
CA ILE A 180 -18.22 8.08 0.46
C ILE A 180 -18.12 6.99 -0.60
N PRO A 181 -17.76 7.30 -1.85
CA PRO A 181 -17.54 6.29 -2.87
C PRO A 181 -16.24 5.50 -2.66
N VAL A 182 -16.21 4.27 -3.18
CA VAL A 182 -15.06 3.38 -3.13
C VAL A 182 -14.48 3.24 -4.53
N PHE A 183 -13.21 3.64 -4.67
CA PHE A 183 -12.44 3.51 -5.90
C PHE A 183 -11.14 2.73 -5.61
N PRO A 184 -11.08 1.44 -5.96
CA PRO A 184 -9.92 0.61 -5.71
C PRO A 184 -8.64 1.19 -6.27
N THR A 185 -7.52 0.95 -5.59
CA THR A 185 -6.20 1.37 -6.06
C THR A 185 -5.93 0.79 -7.44
N PRO A 186 -5.76 1.61 -8.49
CA PRO A 186 -5.40 1.09 -9.79
C PRO A 186 -3.98 0.53 -9.75
N PHE A 187 -3.75 -0.52 -10.52
CA PHE A 187 -2.42 -1.06 -10.76
C PHE A 187 -2.27 -1.43 -12.23
N THR A 188 -1.04 -1.41 -12.72
CA THR A 188 -0.78 -1.59 -14.15
C THR A 188 -1.03 -3.04 -14.56
N LEU A 189 -1.98 -3.25 -15.48
CA LEU A 189 -2.07 -4.50 -16.21
C LEU A 189 -0.88 -4.59 -17.17
N SER A 190 0.00 -5.57 -17.01
CA SER A 190 0.88 -5.94 -18.12
C SER A 190 0.11 -6.87 -19.05
N ALA A 191 0.20 -6.57 -20.35
CA ALA A 191 -0.64 -7.14 -21.40
C ALA A 191 -0.52 -8.66 -21.61
N SER A 192 0.53 -9.30 -21.11
CA SER A 192 0.70 -10.75 -21.20
C SER A 192 1.53 -11.24 -20.02
N VAL A 193 0.90 -11.92 -19.10
CA VAL A 193 1.62 -12.66 -18.06
C VAL A 193 1.19 -14.11 -18.11
N GLU A 194 2.11 -14.95 -18.54
CA GLU A 194 1.98 -16.39 -18.40
C GLU A 194 2.41 -16.78 -16.98
N ALA A 195 1.61 -17.65 -16.35
CA ALA A 195 2.00 -18.25 -15.08
C ALA A 195 3.36 -18.97 -15.27
N CYS A 196 4.32 -18.64 -14.43
CA CYS A 196 5.61 -19.28 -14.48
C CYS A 196 5.54 -20.65 -13.82
N THR A 197 5.85 -21.70 -14.59
CA THR A 197 5.88 -23.08 -14.09
C THR A 197 7.22 -23.45 -13.44
N ASN A 198 8.28 -22.69 -13.73
CA ASN A 198 9.61 -22.94 -13.17
C ASN A 198 9.78 -22.21 -11.84
N LYS A 199 9.24 -22.79 -10.77
CA LYS A 199 9.35 -22.24 -9.40
C LYS A 199 10.60 -22.76 -8.70
N GLU A 200 11.30 -21.86 -8.03
CA GLU A 200 12.44 -22.18 -7.16
C GLU A 200 11.97 -22.38 -5.72
N LYS A 201 12.69 -23.19 -4.96
CA LYS A 201 12.33 -23.52 -3.57
C LYS A 201 12.69 -22.38 -2.60
N TYR A 202 12.03 -21.20 -2.75
CA TYR A 202 12.14 -20.15 -1.76
C TYR A 202 10.80 -19.47 -1.45
N PHE A 203 10.69 -19.03 -0.19
CA PHE A 203 9.63 -18.15 0.27
C PHE A 203 10.08 -16.71 0.12
N LEU A 204 9.23 -15.87 -0.47
CA LEU A 204 9.51 -14.46 -0.67
C LEU A 204 8.80 -13.60 0.37
N PHE A 205 9.52 -12.62 0.93
CA PHE A 205 8.98 -11.51 1.72
C PHE A 205 9.42 -10.18 1.11
N VAL A 206 8.57 -9.15 1.21
CA VAL A 206 8.90 -7.80 0.73
C VAL A 206 8.81 -6.75 1.85
N SER A 207 9.62 -5.69 1.72
CA SER A 207 9.69 -4.56 2.69
C SER A 207 10.00 -5.05 4.11
N GLY A 208 11.03 -5.87 4.27
CA GLY A 208 11.44 -6.48 5.53
C GLY A 208 11.84 -5.48 6.61
N ASP A 209 12.26 -4.28 6.24
CA ASP A 209 12.60 -3.18 7.15
C ASP A 209 11.38 -2.54 7.84
N ARG A 210 10.18 -2.79 7.34
CA ARG A 210 8.95 -2.16 7.85
C ARG A 210 8.19 -3.08 8.81
N TRP A 211 8.12 -2.71 10.10
CA TRP A 211 7.47 -3.54 11.11
C TRP A 211 6.00 -3.89 10.79
N LEU A 212 5.26 -2.97 10.13
CA LEU A 212 3.87 -3.22 9.70
C LEU A 212 3.75 -4.38 8.71
N LYS A 213 4.81 -4.69 7.96
CA LYS A 213 4.85 -5.87 7.08
C LYS A 213 5.07 -7.17 7.85
N ASN A 214 5.48 -7.07 9.11
CA ASN A 214 5.55 -8.17 10.08
C ASN A 214 6.41 -9.36 9.61
N VAL A 215 7.41 -9.08 8.78
CA VAL A 215 8.27 -10.10 8.17
C VAL A 215 9.02 -10.91 9.22
N LEU A 216 9.40 -10.28 10.35
CA LEU A 216 10.12 -10.97 11.42
C LEU A 216 9.35 -12.18 11.99
N ARG A 217 8.00 -12.10 12.16
CA ARG A 217 7.23 -13.29 12.60
C ARG A 217 7.28 -14.41 11.55
N GLY A 218 7.28 -14.06 10.28
CA GLY A 218 7.50 -15.04 9.19
C GLY A 218 8.90 -15.65 9.23
N VAL A 219 9.92 -14.84 9.51
CA VAL A 219 11.32 -15.31 9.69
C VAL A 219 11.40 -16.29 10.86
N VAL A 220 10.81 -15.96 12.01
CA VAL A 220 10.82 -16.87 13.18
C VAL A 220 10.11 -18.18 12.87
N ALA A 221 8.95 -18.12 12.21
CA ALA A 221 8.20 -19.31 11.82
C ALA A 221 9.03 -20.24 10.91
N LEU A 222 9.72 -19.66 9.92
CA LEU A 222 10.56 -20.43 9.00
C LEU A 222 11.84 -20.95 9.67
N ASP A 223 12.49 -20.16 10.53
CA ASP A 223 13.67 -20.59 11.28
C ASP A 223 13.38 -21.81 12.18
N GLU A 224 12.20 -21.83 12.82
CA GLU A 224 11.75 -22.99 13.59
C GLU A 224 11.47 -24.20 12.70
N LEU A 225 10.85 -24.03 11.52
CA LEU A 225 10.60 -25.11 10.57
C LEU A 225 11.90 -25.68 10.00
N PHE A 226 12.92 -24.86 9.73
CA PHE A 226 14.26 -25.32 9.34
C PHE A 226 14.91 -26.09 10.46
N THR A 227 14.83 -25.59 11.69
CA THR A 227 15.40 -26.28 12.89
C THR A 227 14.77 -27.66 13.10
N CYS A 228 13.48 -27.82 12.78
CA CYS A 228 12.78 -29.11 12.83
C CYS A 228 13.05 -30.01 11.60
N GLY A 229 13.78 -29.54 10.61
CA GLY A 229 14.13 -30.34 9.42
C GLY A 229 13.02 -30.50 8.38
N TYR A 230 11.90 -29.74 8.48
CA TYR A 230 10.76 -29.87 7.58
C TYR A 230 10.98 -29.28 6.18
N LEU A 231 11.86 -28.27 6.04
CA LEU A 231 12.03 -27.45 4.83
C LEU A 231 13.51 -27.37 4.40
N ASN A 232 14.28 -28.46 4.49
CA ASN A 232 15.74 -28.48 4.28
C ASN A 232 16.17 -27.92 2.92
N ASP A 233 15.36 -28.12 1.86
CA ASP A 233 15.66 -27.69 0.49
C ASP A 233 15.24 -26.25 0.20
N PHE A 234 14.56 -25.60 1.13
CA PHE A 234 14.03 -24.26 0.93
C PHE A 234 14.99 -23.19 1.43
N LYS A 235 14.82 -22.00 0.87
CA LYS A 235 15.45 -20.74 1.31
C LYS A 235 14.39 -19.67 1.54
N VAL A 236 14.80 -18.54 2.07
CA VAL A 236 13.97 -17.35 2.26
C VAL A 236 14.66 -16.16 1.60
N ILE A 237 13.93 -15.42 0.78
CA ILE A 237 14.39 -14.17 0.19
C ILE A 237 13.59 -13.02 0.79
N ILE A 238 14.29 -11.99 1.29
CA ILE A 238 13.70 -10.82 1.93
C ILE A 238 14.20 -9.58 1.21
N THR A 239 13.29 -8.79 0.63
CA THR A 239 13.64 -7.47 0.08
C THR A 239 13.36 -6.36 1.09
N GLY A 240 14.03 -5.21 0.95
CA GLY A 240 13.89 -4.08 1.86
C GLY A 240 14.66 -4.21 3.17
N LEU A 241 15.26 -5.37 3.44
CA LEU A 241 16.13 -5.64 4.57
C LEU A 241 17.52 -5.98 4.07
N SER A 242 18.57 -5.34 4.59
CA SER A 242 19.96 -5.57 4.14
C SER A 242 20.68 -6.64 4.96
N ASN A 243 20.32 -6.78 6.23
CA ASN A 243 20.91 -7.79 7.12
C ASN A 243 19.83 -8.36 8.05
N ILE A 244 19.81 -9.67 8.23
CA ILE A 244 18.86 -10.36 9.12
C ILE A 244 19.07 -9.97 10.60
N ASP A 245 20.24 -9.53 10.96
CA ASP A 245 20.58 -9.07 12.33
C ASP A 245 19.92 -7.73 12.69
N ASP A 246 19.47 -6.97 11.69
CA ASP A 246 18.73 -5.71 11.91
C ASP A 246 17.43 -5.94 12.68
N TYR A 247 16.96 -7.19 12.73
CA TYR A 247 15.78 -7.57 13.52
C TYR A 247 16.02 -7.74 15.03
N HIS A 248 17.20 -7.53 15.56
CA HIS A 248 17.48 -7.76 16.99
C HIS A 248 16.87 -9.09 17.52
N TYR A 249 16.95 -10.13 16.69
CA TYR A 249 16.48 -11.49 16.98
C TYR A 249 17.54 -12.50 16.53
N GLN A 250 17.79 -13.50 17.36
CA GLN A 250 18.79 -14.53 17.05
C GLN A 250 18.18 -15.60 16.14
N VAL A 251 18.43 -15.50 14.84
CA VAL A 251 18.08 -16.51 13.84
C VAL A 251 19.10 -17.64 13.89
N LYS A 252 18.65 -18.90 13.98
CA LYS A 252 19.51 -20.10 14.10
C LYS A 252 20.05 -20.56 12.74
N ASN A 253 19.21 -20.58 11.71
CA ASN A 253 19.55 -21.08 10.37
C ASN A 253 19.82 -19.91 9.40
N ARG A 254 20.75 -19.04 9.76
CA ARG A 254 21.03 -17.76 9.04
C ARG A 254 21.32 -17.95 7.56
N GLU A 255 22.00 -19.04 7.20
CA GLU A 255 22.38 -19.38 5.82
C GLU A 255 21.19 -19.67 4.91
N LYS A 256 19.99 -19.87 5.48
CA LYS A 256 18.73 -20.05 4.75
C LYS A 256 18.10 -18.71 4.32
N PHE A 257 18.53 -17.58 4.89
CA PHE A 257 17.91 -16.26 4.70
C PHE A 257 18.82 -15.35 3.87
N ALA A 258 18.34 -14.96 2.68
CA ALA A 258 19.00 -14.00 1.82
C ALA A 258 18.29 -12.63 1.91
N CYS A 259 18.96 -11.63 2.48
CA CYS A 259 18.48 -10.25 2.58
C CYS A 259 19.07 -9.44 1.43
N LEU A 260 18.23 -8.91 0.54
CA LEU A 260 18.66 -8.25 -0.69
C LEU A 260 18.67 -6.71 -0.60
N GLY A 261 18.22 -6.12 0.53
CA GLY A 261 18.02 -4.69 0.60
C GLY A 261 16.96 -4.20 -0.37
N TYR A 262 17.07 -2.96 -0.83
CA TYR A 262 16.20 -2.41 -1.87
C TYR A 262 16.50 -3.08 -3.21
N VAL A 263 15.46 -3.49 -3.90
CA VAL A 263 15.51 -4.02 -5.28
C VAL A 263 14.63 -3.17 -6.19
N ASP A 264 15.02 -3.04 -7.46
CA ASP A 264 14.19 -2.37 -8.46
C ASP A 264 12.96 -3.21 -8.85
N ASN A 265 12.05 -2.60 -9.60
CA ASN A 265 10.80 -3.24 -9.99
C ASN A 265 11.01 -4.49 -10.86
N ASN A 266 12.00 -4.50 -11.75
CA ASN A 266 12.27 -5.64 -12.64
C ASN A 266 12.76 -6.84 -11.82
N LYS A 267 13.69 -6.60 -10.88
CA LYS A 267 14.17 -7.64 -9.97
C LYS A 267 13.07 -8.14 -9.04
N LEU A 268 12.21 -7.25 -8.54
CA LEU A 268 11.08 -7.64 -7.70
C LEU A 268 10.08 -8.52 -8.46
N GLN A 269 9.78 -8.19 -9.71
CA GLN A 269 8.90 -9.00 -10.57
C GLN A 269 9.51 -10.38 -10.82
N ASP A 270 10.83 -10.45 -11.08
CA ASP A 270 11.55 -11.72 -11.25
C ASP A 270 11.48 -12.58 -9.98
N LEU A 271 11.63 -11.97 -8.81
CA LEU A 271 11.49 -12.66 -7.52
C LEU A 271 10.06 -13.18 -7.31
N TYR A 272 9.01 -12.42 -7.60
CA TYR A 272 7.64 -12.94 -7.56
C TYR A 272 7.45 -14.11 -8.51
N LYS A 273 7.95 -13.98 -9.74
CA LYS A 273 7.79 -14.98 -10.79
C LYS A 273 8.35 -16.34 -10.42
N HIS A 274 9.50 -16.40 -9.77
CA HIS A 274 10.19 -17.65 -9.47
C HIS A 274 9.98 -18.16 -8.05
N ALA A 275 9.37 -17.39 -7.14
CA ALA A 275 9.10 -17.82 -5.78
C ALA A 275 8.21 -19.07 -5.75
N PHE A 276 8.52 -20.00 -4.82
CA PHE A 276 7.61 -21.08 -4.46
C PHE A 276 6.32 -20.51 -3.88
N ALA A 277 6.43 -19.59 -2.94
CA ALA A 277 5.28 -18.88 -2.39
C ALA A 277 5.67 -17.49 -1.89
N PHE A 278 4.73 -16.57 -1.92
CA PHE A 278 4.82 -15.25 -1.33
C PHE A 278 4.15 -15.25 0.05
N VAL A 279 4.88 -14.83 1.08
CA VAL A 279 4.35 -14.74 2.45
C VAL A 279 4.16 -13.29 2.84
N PHE A 280 2.92 -12.91 3.15
CA PHE A 280 2.52 -11.53 3.40
C PHE A 280 1.79 -11.40 4.74
N PRO A 281 2.52 -11.44 5.88
CA PRO A 281 1.94 -11.41 7.22
C PRO A 281 1.64 -9.99 7.71
N SER A 282 1.33 -9.06 6.81
CA SER A 282 1.15 -7.64 7.12
C SER A 282 0.09 -7.40 8.19
N LEU A 283 0.37 -6.48 9.12
CA LEU A 283 -0.53 -6.10 10.21
C LEU A 283 -1.60 -5.11 9.77
N ASN A 284 -1.29 -4.27 8.78
CA ASN A 284 -2.24 -3.27 8.28
C ASN A 284 -1.95 -2.90 6.82
N GLU A 285 -2.99 -2.96 5.99
CA GLU A 285 -2.96 -2.55 4.58
C GLU A 285 -4.23 -1.79 4.23
N GLY A 286 -4.06 -0.75 3.41
CA GLY A 286 -5.18 -0.03 2.84
C GLY A 286 -5.81 -0.75 1.63
N PHE A 287 -4.98 -1.53 0.88
CA PHE A 287 -5.42 -2.33 -0.26
C PHE A 287 -4.72 -3.71 -0.28
N GLY A 288 -3.41 -3.76 -0.45
CA GLY A 288 -2.66 -5.03 -0.52
C GLY A 288 -2.29 -5.41 -1.96
N ILE A 289 -1.59 -4.52 -2.67
CA ILE A 289 -1.10 -4.77 -4.04
C ILE A 289 -0.11 -5.96 -4.10
N PRO A 290 0.86 -6.13 -3.17
CA PRO A 290 1.86 -7.19 -3.26
C PRO A 290 1.32 -8.61 -3.41
N PRO A 291 0.26 -9.05 -2.73
CA PRO A 291 -0.41 -10.32 -3.01
C PRO A 291 -0.86 -10.48 -4.47
N LEU A 292 -1.46 -9.45 -5.06
CA LEU A 292 -1.91 -9.47 -6.45
C LEU A 292 -0.72 -9.53 -7.42
N GLU A 293 0.40 -8.88 -7.09
CA GLU A 293 1.65 -8.97 -7.88
C GLU A 293 2.20 -10.40 -7.90
N ALA A 294 2.17 -11.12 -6.77
CA ALA A 294 2.55 -12.53 -6.73
C ALA A 294 1.59 -13.42 -7.53
N MET A 295 0.28 -13.24 -7.35
CA MET A 295 -0.78 -13.98 -8.06
C MET A 295 -0.69 -13.82 -9.58
N LYS A 296 -0.28 -12.64 -10.06
CA LYS A 296 -0.02 -12.36 -11.47
C LYS A 296 0.87 -13.40 -12.13
N TYR A 297 1.88 -13.88 -11.41
CA TYR A 297 2.86 -14.86 -11.90
C TYR A 297 2.54 -16.31 -11.52
N GLY A 298 1.33 -16.58 -11.04
CA GLY A 298 0.94 -17.90 -10.53
C GLY A 298 1.74 -18.31 -9.30
N THR A 299 2.12 -17.36 -8.46
CA THR A 299 2.80 -17.63 -7.19
C THR A 299 1.77 -17.68 -6.08
N PRO A 300 1.61 -18.83 -5.41
CA PRO A 300 0.71 -18.96 -4.27
C PRO A 300 1.03 -17.97 -3.16
N VAL A 301 0.00 -17.51 -2.47
CA VAL A 301 0.12 -16.49 -1.44
C VAL A 301 -0.37 -17.01 -0.10
N ILE A 302 0.44 -16.80 0.94
CA ILE A 302 0.06 -16.92 2.34
C ILE A 302 -0.09 -15.49 2.88
N ALA A 303 -1.29 -15.06 3.22
CA ALA A 303 -1.56 -13.67 3.56
C ALA A 303 -2.27 -13.51 4.90
N SER A 304 -2.05 -12.36 5.53
CA SER A 304 -2.76 -11.95 6.74
C SER A 304 -4.27 -11.86 6.51
N ASN A 305 -5.05 -12.24 7.53
CA ASN A 305 -6.50 -12.08 7.56
C ASN A 305 -6.95 -10.68 8.06
N LYS A 306 -6.05 -9.69 8.09
CA LYS A 306 -6.32 -8.37 8.66
C LYS A 306 -6.65 -7.33 7.58
N THR A 307 -7.41 -6.33 8.02
CA THR A 307 -7.71 -5.10 7.27
C THR A 307 -8.30 -5.34 5.87
N ALA A 308 -7.77 -4.70 4.84
CA ALA A 308 -8.29 -4.82 3.47
C ALA A 308 -7.86 -6.10 2.73
N ILE A 309 -6.92 -6.89 3.28
CA ILE A 309 -6.36 -8.06 2.58
C ILE A 309 -7.44 -9.08 2.19
N PRO A 310 -8.41 -9.45 3.08
CA PRO A 310 -9.49 -10.37 2.70
C PRO A 310 -10.40 -9.83 1.59
N GLU A 311 -10.67 -8.52 1.57
CA GLU A 311 -11.48 -7.89 0.51
C GLU A 311 -10.79 -8.02 -0.86
N VAL A 312 -9.47 -7.86 -0.90
CA VAL A 312 -8.70 -7.85 -2.14
C VAL A 312 -8.31 -9.24 -2.62
N CYS A 313 -7.96 -10.13 -1.70
CA CYS A 313 -7.47 -11.48 -2.04
C CYS A 313 -8.59 -12.52 -2.18
N GLY A 314 -9.79 -12.30 -1.62
CA GLY A 314 -10.90 -13.28 -1.69
C GLY A 314 -10.50 -14.64 -1.11
N ASP A 315 -10.81 -15.71 -1.84
CA ASP A 315 -10.46 -17.10 -1.48
C ASP A 315 -9.17 -17.61 -2.15
N ALA A 316 -8.37 -16.70 -2.72
CA ALA A 316 -7.20 -17.04 -3.52
C ALA A 316 -5.89 -17.11 -2.71
N VAL A 317 -5.96 -17.15 -1.38
CA VAL A 317 -4.80 -17.20 -0.48
C VAL A 317 -5.03 -18.13 0.71
N LEU A 318 -3.95 -18.64 1.31
CA LEU A 318 -4.03 -19.21 2.65
C LEU A 318 -3.95 -18.07 3.67
N TYR A 319 -5.05 -17.88 4.38
CA TYR A 319 -5.08 -16.86 5.45
C TYR A 319 -4.37 -17.31 6.70
N ILE A 320 -3.64 -16.35 7.30
CA ILE A 320 -2.97 -16.50 8.59
C ILE A 320 -3.44 -15.43 9.57
N ASN A 321 -3.42 -15.78 10.85
CA ASN A 321 -3.36 -14.80 11.92
C ASN A 321 -1.92 -14.25 12.00
N PRO A 322 -1.65 -12.98 11.64
CA PRO A 322 -0.30 -12.46 11.57
C PRO A 322 0.40 -12.31 12.93
N PHE A 323 -0.34 -12.45 14.04
CA PHE A 323 0.20 -12.44 15.39
C PHE A 323 0.59 -13.83 15.91
N SER A 324 0.19 -14.91 15.22
CA SER A 324 0.46 -16.29 15.62
C SER A 324 1.56 -16.91 14.77
N ILE A 325 2.73 -17.12 15.36
CA ILE A 325 3.84 -17.84 14.72
C ILE A 325 3.40 -19.26 14.36
N GLU A 326 2.65 -19.93 15.25
CA GLU A 326 2.17 -21.30 15.03
C GLU A 326 1.25 -21.40 13.81
N ASP A 327 0.34 -20.43 13.63
CA ASP A 327 -0.54 -20.42 12.44
C ASP A 327 0.26 -20.15 11.16
N ILE A 328 1.25 -19.24 11.21
CA ILE A 328 2.16 -19.00 10.09
C ILE A 328 2.93 -20.28 9.71
N LYS A 329 3.51 -20.99 10.71
CA LYS A 329 4.19 -22.28 10.50
C LYS A 329 3.28 -23.32 9.87
N ALA A 330 2.08 -23.47 10.42
CA ALA A 330 1.12 -24.46 9.94
C ALA A 330 0.75 -24.24 8.46
N LYS A 331 0.48 -22.99 8.06
CA LYS A 331 0.13 -22.67 6.67
C LYS A 331 1.31 -22.79 5.71
N ILE A 332 2.52 -22.43 6.14
CA ILE A 332 3.74 -22.63 5.34
C ILE A 332 3.97 -24.14 5.12
N LEU A 333 3.88 -24.94 6.18
CA LEU A 333 4.08 -26.38 6.09
C LEU A 333 2.98 -27.04 5.23
N MET A 334 1.72 -26.67 5.44
CA MET A 334 0.59 -27.14 4.63
C MET A 334 0.86 -26.90 3.14
N LEU A 335 1.16 -25.65 2.75
CA LEU A 335 1.42 -25.32 1.34
C LEU A 335 2.61 -26.07 0.76
N SER A 336 3.64 -26.34 1.56
CA SER A 336 4.85 -27.05 1.11
C SER A 336 4.66 -28.57 0.96
N LYS A 337 3.63 -29.16 1.57
CA LYS A 337 3.39 -30.62 1.59
C LYS A 337 2.18 -31.03 0.76
N GLU A 338 1.16 -30.20 0.69
CA GLU A 338 -0.12 -30.50 0.03
C GLU A 338 -0.13 -29.91 -1.40
N LYS A 339 0.18 -30.78 -2.38
CA LYS A 339 0.28 -30.38 -3.78
C LYS A 339 -1.05 -29.86 -4.34
N ASP A 340 -2.15 -30.48 -3.97
CA ASP A 340 -3.49 -30.10 -4.43
C ASP A 340 -3.84 -28.67 -3.97
N ILE A 341 -3.51 -28.33 -2.72
CA ILE A 341 -3.71 -26.98 -2.19
C ILE A 341 -2.81 -25.97 -2.94
N TYR A 342 -1.57 -26.36 -3.24
CA TYR A 342 -0.65 -25.52 -4.01
C TYR A 342 -1.23 -25.19 -5.40
N GLU A 343 -1.66 -26.21 -6.14
CA GLU A 343 -2.19 -26.09 -7.50
C GLU A 343 -3.52 -25.29 -7.51
N GLU A 344 -4.40 -25.52 -6.54
CA GLU A 344 -5.63 -24.76 -6.37
C GLU A 344 -5.35 -23.26 -6.16
N LEU A 345 -4.37 -22.91 -5.32
CA LEU A 345 -4.01 -21.53 -5.06
C LEU A 345 -3.33 -20.84 -6.24
N VAL A 346 -2.58 -21.57 -7.06
CA VAL A 346 -2.04 -21.04 -8.33
C VAL A 346 -3.20 -20.62 -9.26
N GLU A 347 -4.19 -21.50 -9.43
CA GLU A 347 -5.33 -21.23 -10.31
C GLU A 347 -6.22 -20.10 -9.78
N LYS A 348 -6.60 -20.16 -8.50
CA LYS A 348 -7.43 -19.14 -7.84
C LYS A 348 -6.73 -17.79 -7.83
N GLY A 349 -5.42 -17.77 -7.54
CA GLY A 349 -4.62 -16.54 -7.53
C GLY A 349 -4.61 -15.84 -8.87
N TYR A 350 -4.36 -16.58 -9.94
CA TYR A 350 -4.36 -16.01 -11.29
C TYR A 350 -5.74 -15.46 -11.71
N LYS A 351 -6.82 -16.19 -11.37
CA LYS A 351 -8.18 -15.73 -11.60
C LYS A 351 -8.51 -14.47 -10.80
N GLN A 352 -8.11 -14.42 -9.52
CA GLN A 352 -8.32 -13.27 -8.66
C GLN A 352 -7.57 -12.03 -9.16
N TYR A 353 -6.29 -12.20 -9.57
CA TYR A 353 -5.53 -11.11 -10.19
C TYR A 353 -6.27 -10.51 -11.39
N LYS A 354 -6.73 -11.34 -12.33
CA LYS A 354 -7.48 -10.87 -13.51
C LYS A 354 -8.77 -10.15 -13.13
N THR A 355 -9.51 -10.70 -12.19
CA THR A 355 -10.78 -10.12 -11.72
C THR A 355 -10.54 -8.75 -11.11
N MET A 356 -9.57 -8.64 -10.20
CA MET A 356 -9.23 -7.38 -9.55
C MET A 356 -8.66 -6.35 -10.52
N ALA A 357 -7.82 -6.76 -11.45
CA ALA A 357 -7.24 -5.89 -12.44
C ALA A 357 -8.31 -5.25 -13.35
N ASN A 358 -9.23 -6.06 -13.88
CA ASN A 358 -10.36 -5.56 -14.66
C ASN A 358 -11.27 -4.63 -13.84
N HIS A 359 -11.56 -5.02 -12.59
CA HIS A 359 -12.36 -4.19 -11.69
C HIS A 359 -11.71 -2.82 -11.44
N CYS A 360 -10.40 -2.79 -11.16
CA CYS A 360 -9.67 -1.55 -10.90
C CYS A 360 -9.63 -0.62 -12.12
N ILE A 361 -9.51 -1.16 -13.34
CA ILE A 361 -9.55 -0.36 -14.58
C ILE A 361 -10.91 0.28 -14.77
N LEU A 362 -11.99 -0.50 -14.68
CA LEU A 362 -13.35 0.02 -14.81
C LEU A 362 -13.65 1.10 -13.75
N LYS A 363 -13.20 0.87 -12.51
CA LYS A 363 -13.37 1.82 -11.42
C LYS A 363 -12.50 3.05 -11.56
N LEU A 364 -11.35 2.97 -12.23
CA LEU A 364 -10.51 4.13 -12.53
C LEU A 364 -11.24 5.12 -13.44
N ASP A 365 -11.88 4.65 -14.51
CA ASP A 365 -12.66 5.50 -15.39
C ASP A 365 -13.86 6.13 -14.68
N ASN A 366 -14.54 5.36 -13.82
CA ASN A 366 -15.61 5.88 -12.98
C ASN A 366 -15.10 6.93 -11.99
N TYR A 367 -13.89 6.73 -11.44
CA TYR A 367 -13.28 7.70 -10.52
C TYR A 367 -12.96 9.02 -11.22
N ILE A 368 -12.39 8.99 -12.41
CA ILE A 368 -12.13 10.20 -13.19
C ILE A 368 -13.44 10.91 -13.53
N SER A 369 -14.47 10.16 -13.94
CA SER A 369 -15.81 10.73 -14.19
C SER A 369 -16.41 11.38 -12.94
N PHE A 370 -16.21 10.76 -11.76
CA PHE A 370 -16.61 11.34 -10.47
C PHE A 370 -15.86 12.65 -10.18
N ILE A 371 -14.54 12.69 -10.39
CA ILE A 371 -13.75 13.92 -10.19
C ILE A 371 -14.26 15.04 -11.12
N VAL A 372 -14.45 14.75 -12.40
CA VAL A 372 -14.90 15.72 -13.41
C VAL A 372 -16.32 16.24 -13.10
N SER A 373 -17.23 15.38 -12.65
CA SER A 373 -18.60 15.78 -12.30
C SER A 373 -18.71 16.73 -11.10
N HIS A 374 -17.67 16.84 -10.28
CA HIS A 374 -17.61 17.75 -9.13
C HIS A 374 -16.93 19.08 -9.47
N ASP A 375 -16.45 19.23 -10.70
CA ASP A 375 -15.84 20.49 -11.21
C ASP A 375 -16.91 21.52 -11.72
N VAL A 376 -18.17 21.22 -11.50
CA VAL A 376 -19.30 22.05 -11.95
C VAL A 376 -19.72 23.03 -10.86
#